data_9d73bf38ba239c628189edb29b5df4dd
#
_entry.id   9d73bf38ba239c628189edb29b5df4dd
#
_cell.length_a   1.000
_cell.length_b   1.000
_cell.length_c   1.000
_cell.angle_alpha   90.00
_cell.angle_beta   90.00
_cell.angle_gamma   90.00
#
_symmetry.space_group_name_H-M   'P 1'
#
loop_
_entity.id
_entity.type
_entity.pdbx_description
1 polymer ?
#
loop_
_entity_poly.entity_id
_entity_poly.type
_entity_poly.pdbx_seq_one_letter_code
_entity_poly.pdbx_strand_id
1 'polypeptide(L)'
;MAASCEGVFDGIYDEGAGSDTEVKAGQLYIDATSWNDWYYVDLDSLLELTDKGDVAALQQAQTKFTPWPIPQTENADAARDSSGMYIYWFDIFGKGMSYYERRGYKPTAPQPEPEHWTFAVHRDNVRTNGGSVFETSYTSMEELPASASSFVDKTFTADTWSERDVWVDRTEMLNCIMGNQGIKINQVLSSWLVFNIPPIPPTYTFNNHVFILRTKDGEYFALQLANYTDSKGTTCYLTINYRKIAL
;
A
#
# COMPACT_ATOMS: atom_id res chain seq x y z
N MET A 1 -51.04 1.24 -22.78
CA MET A 1 -49.63 1.15 -23.20
C MET A 1 -48.83 2.06 -22.30
N ALA A 2 -48.21 1.51 -21.27
CA ALA A 2 -47.30 2.25 -20.39
C ALA A 2 -45.86 1.99 -20.90
N ALA A 3 -45.23 3.04 -21.41
CA ALA A 3 -43.81 2.99 -21.75
C ALA A 3 -43.03 3.04 -20.46
N SER A 4 -42.36 1.95 -20.12
CA SER A 4 -41.35 1.88 -19.09
C SER A 4 -40.17 2.76 -19.50
N CYS A 5 -39.86 3.76 -18.72
CA CYS A 5 -38.58 4.44 -18.77
C CYS A 5 -37.53 3.45 -18.29
N GLU A 6 -36.81 2.80 -19.18
CA GLU A 6 -35.53 2.15 -18.87
C GLU A 6 -34.58 3.23 -18.40
N GLY A 7 -34.05 3.03 -17.18
CA GLY A 7 -33.35 4.04 -16.44
C GLY A 7 -32.01 4.40 -17.08
N VAL A 8 -31.76 5.70 -17.15
CA VAL A 8 -30.50 6.32 -17.59
C VAL A 8 -29.30 5.92 -16.68
N PHE A 9 -29.52 5.03 -15.69
CA PHE A 9 -28.54 4.59 -14.70
C PHE A 9 -28.24 3.08 -14.74
N ASP A 10 -28.84 2.32 -15.66
CA ASP A 10 -28.45 0.93 -15.92
C ASP A 10 -27.09 0.94 -16.62
N GLY A 11 -26.07 0.49 -15.94
CA GLY A 11 -24.69 0.43 -16.43
C GLY A 11 -23.67 1.25 -15.65
N ILE A 12 -24.10 1.99 -14.62
CA ILE A 12 -23.16 2.76 -13.77
C ILE A 12 -22.71 1.94 -12.54
N TYR A 13 -23.40 0.86 -12.20
CA TYR A 13 -23.14 0.10 -10.97
C TYR A 13 -22.89 -1.40 -11.14
N ASP A 14 -22.99 -1.95 -12.34
CA ASP A 14 -22.96 -3.41 -12.56
C ASP A 14 -21.78 -3.95 -13.35
N GLU A 15 -20.76 -3.17 -13.53
CA GLU A 15 -19.47 -3.75 -13.88
C GLU A 15 -18.53 -3.56 -12.68
N GLY A 16 -18.50 -4.55 -11.80
CA GLY A 16 -17.28 -4.86 -11.09
C GLY A 16 -16.22 -4.99 -12.17
N ALA A 17 -15.47 -3.93 -12.40
CA ALA A 17 -14.38 -3.91 -13.33
C ALA A 17 -13.34 -4.93 -12.85
N GLY A 18 -13.55 -6.18 -13.22
CA GLY A 18 -12.46 -7.10 -13.43
C GLY A 18 -11.69 -6.47 -14.58
N SER A 19 -10.75 -5.58 -14.24
CA SER A 19 -9.79 -5.17 -15.23
C SER A 19 -9.01 -6.43 -15.58
N ASP A 20 -9.22 -6.98 -16.77
CA ASP A 20 -8.30 -7.91 -17.40
C ASP A 20 -7.01 -7.14 -17.72
N THR A 21 -6.41 -6.54 -16.67
CA THR A 21 -5.14 -5.86 -16.78
C THR A 21 -4.09 -6.95 -16.85
N GLU A 22 -3.72 -7.28 -18.06
CA GLU A 22 -2.64 -8.21 -18.31
C GLU A 22 -1.34 -7.60 -17.81
N VAL A 23 -0.75 -8.19 -16.77
CA VAL A 23 0.54 -7.77 -16.22
C VAL A 23 1.64 -8.72 -16.70
N LYS A 24 2.84 -8.20 -16.87
CA LYS A 24 4.00 -8.98 -17.25
C LYS A 24 4.52 -9.80 -16.06
N ALA A 25 5.25 -10.89 -16.34
CA ALA A 25 6.02 -11.56 -15.30
C ALA A 25 6.95 -10.53 -14.61
N GLY A 26 7.04 -10.59 -13.27
CA GLY A 26 7.78 -9.60 -12.48
C GLY A 26 7.05 -8.27 -12.28
N GLN A 27 5.73 -8.24 -12.48
CA GLN A 27 4.90 -7.06 -12.28
C GLN A 27 3.64 -7.41 -11.49
N LEU A 28 3.19 -6.52 -10.62
CA LEU A 28 1.94 -6.57 -9.86
C LEU A 28 1.02 -5.44 -10.29
N TYR A 29 -0.28 -5.68 -10.20
CA TYR A 29 -1.30 -4.63 -10.30
C TYR A 29 -2.26 -4.74 -9.13
N ILE A 30 -2.23 -3.77 -8.23
CA ILE A 30 -2.99 -3.78 -6.97
C ILE A 30 -3.96 -2.61 -6.95
N ASP A 31 -5.26 -2.92 -6.83
CA ASP A 31 -6.27 -1.93 -6.47
C ASP A 31 -6.17 -1.66 -4.96
N ALA A 32 -5.44 -0.61 -4.59
CA ALA A 32 -5.26 -0.14 -3.23
C ALA A 32 -6.11 1.11 -2.94
N THR A 33 -7.25 1.27 -3.60
CA THR A 33 -8.14 2.43 -3.43
C THR A 33 -8.88 2.44 -2.10
N SER A 34 -9.07 1.26 -1.48
CA SER A 34 -9.72 1.14 -0.17
C SER A 34 -8.95 1.89 0.92
N TRP A 35 -9.69 2.58 1.78
CA TRP A 35 -9.17 3.22 2.98
C TRP A 35 -9.19 2.32 4.22
N ASN A 36 -9.81 1.13 4.10
CA ASN A 36 -10.06 0.26 5.23
C ASN A 36 -9.32 -1.07 5.16
N ASP A 37 -8.49 -1.28 4.13
CA ASP A 37 -7.90 -2.58 3.87
C ASP A 37 -6.40 -2.51 3.59
N TRP A 38 -5.67 -3.51 4.07
CA TRP A 38 -4.32 -3.84 3.64
C TRP A 38 -4.37 -4.92 2.55
N TYR A 39 -3.43 -4.86 1.61
CA TYR A 39 -3.23 -5.84 0.54
C TYR A 39 -1.82 -6.43 0.69
N TYR A 40 -1.76 -7.74 0.95
CA TYR A 40 -0.52 -8.46 1.23
C TYR A 40 0.00 -9.14 -0.03
N VAL A 41 1.30 -9.08 -0.22
CA VAL A 41 2.04 -9.68 -1.35
C VAL A 41 3.02 -10.68 -0.80
N ASP A 42 2.99 -11.89 -1.35
CA ASP A 42 3.97 -12.95 -1.13
C ASP A 42 4.83 -13.09 -2.39
N LEU A 43 6.04 -12.52 -2.35
CA LEU A 43 6.96 -12.56 -3.48
C LEU A 43 7.53 -13.96 -3.74
N ASP A 44 7.68 -14.78 -2.71
CA ASP A 44 8.21 -16.14 -2.87
C ASP A 44 7.20 -17.03 -3.61
N SER A 45 5.93 -16.96 -3.26
CA SER A 45 4.86 -17.65 -3.99
C SER A 45 4.79 -17.21 -5.46
N LEU A 46 4.99 -15.93 -5.76
CA LEU A 46 5.01 -15.43 -7.14
C LEU A 46 6.21 -15.98 -7.94
N LEU A 47 7.38 -16.09 -7.30
CA LEU A 47 8.55 -16.70 -7.93
C LEU A 47 8.33 -18.18 -8.21
N GLU A 48 7.76 -18.92 -7.25
CA GLU A 48 7.44 -20.34 -7.44
C GLU A 48 6.47 -20.56 -8.63
N LEU A 49 5.44 -19.72 -8.77
CA LEU A 49 4.51 -19.78 -9.89
C LEU A 49 5.23 -19.47 -11.22
N THR A 50 6.17 -18.53 -11.20
CA THR A 50 7.00 -18.20 -12.36
C THR A 50 7.87 -19.38 -12.77
N ASP A 51 8.55 -20.01 -11.81
CA ASP A 51 9.44 -21.16 -12.04
C ASP A 51 8.67 -22.41 -12.51
N LYS A 52 7.44 -22.59 -12.03
CA LYS A 52 6.55 -23.67 -12.48
C LYS A 52 5.97 -23.43 -13.87
N GLY A 53 6.05 -22.20 -14.39
CA GLY A 53 5.48 -21.80 -15.67
C GLY A 53 3.95 -21.80 -15.67
N ASP A 54 3.31 -21.69 -14.50
CA ASP A 54 1.84 -21.60 -14.39
C ASP A 54 1.37 -20.16 -14.63
N VAL A 55 1.27 -19.81 -15.90
CA VAL A 55 0.93 -18.46 -16.35
C VAL A 55 -0.43 -18.02 -15.82
N ALA A 56 -1.43 -18.91 -15.76
CA ALA A 56 -2.77 -18.55 -15.32
C ALA A 56 -2.83 -18.25 -13.83
N ALA A 57 -2.20 -19.09 -12.99
CA ALA A 57 -2.11 -18.88 -11.55
C ALA A 57 -1.26 -17.64 -11.23
N LEU A 58 -0.16 -17.44 -11.97
CA LEU A 58 0.70 -16.25 -11.82
C LEU A 58 -0.10 -14.96 -12.12
N GLN A 59 -0.83 -14.92 -13.22
CA GLN A 59 -1.66 -13.76 -13.60
C GLN A 59 -2.70 -13.45 -12.51
N GLN A 60 -3.34 -14.46 -11.94
CA GLN A 60 -4.27 -14.28 -10.84
C GLN A 60 -3.57 -13.72 -9.57
N ALA A 61 -2.44 -14.31 -9.20
CA ALA A 61 -1.68 -13.88 -8.02
C ALA A 61 -1.10 -12.48 -8.15
N GLN A 62 -0.84 -12.01 -9.38
CA GLN A 62 -0.33 -10.68 -9.68
C GLN A 62 -1.42 -9.60 -9.73
N THR A 63 -2.70 -9.97 -9.86
CA THR A 63 -3.79 -9.00 -10.10
C THR A 63 -4.97 -9.11 -9.14
N LYS A 64 -5.12 -10.23 -8.43
CA LYS A 64 -6.24 -10.46 -7.50
C LYS A 64 -5.74 -10.57 -6.07
N PHE A 65 -5.91 -9.50 -5.33
CA PHE A 65 -5.50 -9.42 -3.93
C PHE A 65 -6.71 -9.46 -3.01
N THR A 66 -6.65 -10.30 -1.99
CA THR A 66 -7.65 -10.33 -0.93
C THR A 66 -7.49 -9.09 -0.04
N PRO A 67 -8.54 -8.30 0.17
CA PRO A 67 -8.50 -7.21 1.13
C PRO A 67 -8.48 -7.75 2.56
N TRP A 68 -7.61 -7.20 3.42
CA TRP A 68 -7.50 -7.51 4.83
C TRP A 68 -7.94 -6.32 5.66
N PRO A 69 -9.16 -6.33 6.21
CA PRO A 69 -9.74 -5.19 6.88
C PRO A 69 -8.91 -4.74 8.09
N ILE A 70 -8.79 -3.41 8.23
CA ILE A 70 -8.24 -2.78 9.42
C ILE A 70 -9.30 -2.86 10.51
N PRO A 71 -9.02 -3.57 11.63
CA PRO A 71 -9.98 -3.71 12.71
C PRO A 71 -10.30 -2.36 13.35
N GLN A 72 -11.59 -2.07 13.53
CA GLN A 72 -12.08 -0.82 14.09
C GLN A 72 -12.99 -1.10 15.28
N THR A 73 -12.49 -0.93 16.49
CA THR A 73 -13.24 -1.07 17.73
C THR A 73 -13.00 0.12 18.64
N GLU A 74 -14.00 0.56 19.36
CA GLU A 74 -13.86 1.63 20.35
C GLU A 74 -13.37 1.07 21.68
N ASN A 75 -12.32 1.67 22.22
CA ASN A 75 -11.82 1.40 23.55
C ASN A 75 -10.97 2.59 24.03
N ALA A 76 -11.44 3.27 25.04
CA ALA A 76 -10.79 4.47 25.57
C ALA A 76 -9.52 4.17 26.40
N ASP A 77 -9.30 2.92 26.80
CA ASP A 77 -8.24 2.53 27.74
C ASP A 77 -6.98 1.97 27.06
N ALA A 78 -6.90 1.98 25.72
CA ALA A 78 -5.75 1.48 25.01
C ALA A 78 -4.49 2.31 25.29
N ALA A 79 -3.37 1.63 25.46
CA ALA A 79 -2.07 2.28 25.52
C ALA A 79 -1.75 2.92 24.17
N ARG A 80 -1.08 4.07 24.18
CA ARG A 80 -0.79 4.86 22.99
C ARG A 80 0.10 4.15 21.98
N ASP A 81 0.93 3.24 22.41
CA ASP A 81 1.88 2.46 21.62
C ASP A 81 1.32 1.10 21.15
N SER A 82 0.05 0.82 21.49
CA SER A 82 -0.63 -0.40 21.04
C SER A 82 -1.25 -0.24 19.66
N SER A 83 -1.43 -1.35 18.93
CA SER A 83 -2.25 -1.36 17.71
C SER A 83 -3.63 -0.80 18.00
N GLY A 84 -4.06 0.20 17.25
CA GLY A 84 -5.35 0.84 17.46
C GLY A 84 -5.58 1.99 16.50
N MET A 85 -6.71 2.67 16.71
CA MET A 85 -7.08 3.85 15.95
C MET A 85 -6.81 5.11 16.78
N TYR A 86 -6.16 6.08 16.15
CA TYR A 86 -5.84 7.37 16.72
C TYR A 86 -6.58 8.46 15.97
N ILE A 87 -7.12 9.44 16.70
CA ILE A 87 -7.90 10.54 16.11
C ILE A 87 -7.11 11.83 16.22
N TYR A 88 -6.91 12.47 15.06
CA TYR A 88 -6.16 13.71 14.95
C TYR A 88 -7.02 14.82 14.34
N TRP A 89 -6.75 16.04 14.75
CA TRP A 89 -7.22 17.22 14.06
C TRP A 89 -6.32 17.48 12.84
N PHE A 90 -6.96 17.75 11.72
CA PHE A 90 -6.31 17.90 10.42
C PHE A 90 -6.73 19.21 9.75
N ASP A 91 -5.80 20.13 9.55
CA ASP A 91 -6.05 21.40 8.88
C ASP A 91 -5.86 21.24 7.37
N ILE A 92 -6.97 21.09 6.64
CA ILE A 92 -6.96 20.93 5.17
C ILE A 92 -6.60 22.23 4.42
N PHE A 93 -6.68 23.38 5.08
CA PHE A 93 -6.37 24.68 4.48
C PHE A 93 -5.01 25.24 4.89
N GLY A 94 -4.37 24.66 5.88
CA GLY A 94 -3.13 25.13 6.47
C GLY A 94 -1.96 24.16 6.31
N LYS A 95 -1.49 23.61 7.40
CA LYS A 95 -0.27 22.80 7.48
C LYS A 95 -0.50 21.29 7.52
N GLY A 96 -1.68 20.81 7.16
CA GLY A 96 -2.02 19.41 7.24
C GLY A 96 -2.26 18.95 8.69
N MET A 97 -1.69 17.80 9.09
CA MET A 97 -1.78 17.33 10.47
C MET A 97 -1.16 18.33 11.44
N SER A 98 -2.01 18.95 12.27
CA SER A 98 -1.52 19.84 13.32
C SER A 98 -1.24 19.06 14.61
N TYR A 99 -0.64 19.76 15.58
CA TYR A 99 -0.26 19.19 16.88
C TYR A 99 -1.44 18.85 17.78
N TYR A 100 -2.66 19.17 17.39
CA TYR A 100 -3.83 18.88 18.19
C TYR A 100 -4.24 17.41 18.01
N GLU A 101 -4.05 16.62 19.05
CA GLU A 101 -4.46 15.23 19.13
C GLU A 101 -5.76 15.15 19.92
N ARG A 102 -6.82 14.66 19.27
CA ARG A 102 -8.03 14.28 19.97
C ARG A 102 -7.89 12.82 20.41
N ARG A 103 -7.73 12.59 21.68
CA ARG A 103 -7.70 11.26 22.26
C ARG A 103 -9.09 10.64 22.25
N GLY A 104 -9.37 9.85 21.29
CA GLY A 104 -10.46 8.90 21.26
C GLY A 104 -9.89 7.67 20.58
N TYR A 105 -9.62 6.62 21.30
CA TYR A 105 -9.14 5.40 20.71
C TYR A 105 -10.28 4.64 20.05
N LYS A 106 -9.98 4.05 18.92
CA LYS A 106 -10.62 2.85 18.44
C LYS A 106 -9.54 1.76 18.42
N PRO A 107 -9.10 1.26 19.59
CA PRO A 107 -8.10 0.21 19.62
C PRO A 107 -8.74 -1.08 19.16
N THR A 108 -7.91 -1.93 18.61
CA THR A 108 -8.35 -3.08 17.87
C THR A 108 -7.53 -4.28 18.29
N ALA A 109 -7.97 -5.45 17.87
CA ALA A 109 -7.08 -6.59 17.76
C ALA A 109 -5.91 -6.22 16.83
N PRO A 110 -4.76 -6.92 16.90
CA PRO A 110 -3.68 -6.76 15.93
C PRO A 110 -4.22 -6.86 14.52
N GLN A 111 -3.59 -6.12 13.58
CA GLN A 111 -3.94 -6.22 12.16
C GLN A 111 -3.90 -7.68 11.71
N PRO A 112 -4.98 -8.25 11.16
CA PRO A 112 -4.95 -9.58 10.60
C PRO A 112 -3.95 -9.65 9.44
N GLU A 113 -3.21 -10.75 9.37
CA GLU A 113 -2.17 -10.97 8.37
C GLU A 113 -2.27 -12.39 7.82
N PRO A 114 -1.95 -12.64 6.53
CA PRO A 114 -1.78 -14.00 6.04
C PRO A 114 -0.53 -14.67 6.69
N GLU A 115 -0.47 -15.97 6.63
CA GLU A 115 0.64 -16.74 7.20
C GLU A 115 1.97 -16.42 6.51
N HIS A 116 1.92 -16.26 5.19
CA HIS A 116 3.07 -15.93 4.35
C HIS A 116 2.84 -14.62 3.62
N TRP A 117 3.79 -13.71 3.73
CA TRP A 117 3.81 -12.44 3.01
C TRP A 117 5.18 -11.78 3.11
N THR A 118 5.49 -10.94 2.14
CA THR A 118 6.77 -10.21 2.06
C THR A 118 6.58 -8.73 2.38
N PHE A 119 5.61 -8.09 1.75
CA PHE A 119 5.21 -6.71 2.04
C PHE A 119 3.70 -6.53 1.86
N ALA A 120 3.18 -5.44 2.37
CA ALA A 120 1.77 -5.09 2.19
C ALA A 120 1.62 -3.61 1.87
N VAL A 121 0.56 -3.27 1.14
CA VAL A 121 0.23 -1.90 0.77
C VAL A 121 -1.14 -1.51 1.31
N HIS A 122 -1.26 -0.24 1.71
CA HIS A 122 -2.49 0.44 2.03
C HIS A 122 -2.41 1.84 1.41
N ARG A 123 -3.04 2.01 0.26
CA ARG A 123 -2.92 3.23 -0.55
C ARG A 123 -1.46 3.59 -0.85
N ASP A 124 -0.93 4.67 -0.28
CA ASP A 124 0.45 5.11 -0.40
C ASP A 124 1.38 4.56 0.71
N ASN A 125 0.82 3.92 1.72
CA ASN A 125 1.60 3.35 2.82
C ASN A 125 2.02 1.91 2.53
N VAL A 126 3.24 1.57 2.94
CA VAL A 126 3.80 0.22 2.79
C VAL A 126 4.39 -0.27 4.11
N ARG A 127 4.21 -1.56 4.38
CA ARG A 127 4.84 -2.27 5.50
C ARG A 127 5.50 -3.54 5.01
N THR A 128 6.49 -4.02 5.75
CA THR A 128 7.23 -5.26 5.46
C THR A 128 6.99 -6.31 6.54
N ASN A 129 7.17 -7.58 6.20
CA ASN A 129 7.14 -8.68 7.17
C ASN A 129 8.48 -8.80 7.92
N GLY A 130 8.79 -7.81 8.75
CA GLY A 130 10.05 -7.79 9.49
C GLY A 130 11.29 -7.53 8.62
N GLY A 131 11.10 -7.09 7.40
CA GLY A 131 12.16 -6.71 6.48
C GLY A 131 12.70 -5.30 6.71
N SER A 132 13.58 -4.88 5.82
CA SER A 132 14.14 -3.53 5.80
C SER A 132 14.41 -3.08 4.37
N VAL A 133 14.37 -1.78 4.11
CA VAL A 133 14.41 -1.22 2.76
C VAL A 133 15.54 -0.20 2.61
N PHE A 134 16.17 -0.20 1.45
CA PHE A 134 17.13 0.80 0.99
C PHE A 134 16.65 1.40 -0.34
N GLU A 135 16.57 2.72 -0.43
CA GLU A 135 16.28 3.43 -1.67
C GLU A 135 17.57 3.60 -2.48
N THR A 136 17.53 3.23 -3.75
CA THR A 136 18.63 3.44 -4.68
C THR A 136 18.44 4.76 -5.46
N SER A 137 19.48 5.15 -6.22
CA SER A 137 19.34 6.23 -7.21
C SER A 137 18.98 5.73 -8.61
N TYR A 138 18.79 4.42 -8.79
CA TYR A 138 18.42 3.86 -10.08
C TYR A 138 16.92 4.07 -10.36
N THR A 139 16.60 4.36 -11.62
CA THR A 139 15.23 4.55 -12.09
C THR A 139 14.77 3.44 -13.04
N SER A 140 15.61 2.43 -13.26
CA SER A 140 15.32 1.24 -14.04
C SER A 140 15.86 -0.02 -13.35
N MET A 141 15.11 -1.11 -13.46
CA MET A 141 15.51 -2.43 -12.96
C MET A 141 16.73 -2.99 -13.71
N GLU A 142 16.91 -2.61 -14.98
CA GLU A 142 18.04 -3.06 -15.82
C GLU A 142 19.38 -2.45 -15.36
N GLU A 143 19.35 -1.29 -14.73
CA GLU A 143 20.54 -0.61 -14.24
C GLU A 143 21.10 -1.20 -12.94
N LEU A 144 20.30 -2.05 -12.26
CA LEU A 144 20.70 -2.61 -10.98
C LEU A 144 21.85 -3.62 -11.13
N PRO A 145 22.79 -3.63 -10.17
CA PRO A 145 23.75 -4.70 -10.03
C PRO A 145 23.08 -6.08 -9.98
N ALA A 146 23.70 -7.07 -10.57
CA ALA A 146 23.15 -8.43 -10.63
C ALA A 146 23.17 -9.16 -9.27
N SER A 147 24.07 -8.77 -8.36
CA SER A 147 24.26 -9.45 -7.07
C SER A 147 23.91 -8.55 -5.89
N ALA A 148 23.28 -9.16 -4.89
CA ALA A 148 22.97 -8.55 -3.60
C ALA A 148 24.22 -8.09 -2.83
N SER A 149 25.41 -8.64 -3.14
CA SER A 149 26.68 -8.21 -2.55
C SER A 149 26.95 -6.71 -2.75
N SER A 150 26.39 -6.09 -3.78
CA SER A 150 26.48 -4.65 -4.03
C SER A 150 25.68 -3.80 -3.02
N PHE A 151 24.83 -4.43 -2.22
CA PHE A 151 23.96 -3.76 -1.26
C PHE A 151 24.26 -4.10 0.20
N VAL A 152 25.19 -5.03 0.49
CA VAL A 152 25.46 -5.49 1.88
C VAL A 152 25.94 -4.37 2.80
N ASP A 153 26.67 -3.39 2.27
CA ASP A 153 27.21 -2.24 3.03
C ASP A 153 26.24 -1.05 3.07
N LYS A 154 25.05 -1.19 2.51
CA LYS A 154 24.05 -0.11 2.50
C LYS A 154 23.25 -0.10 3.80
N THR A 155 22.77 1.09 4.18
CA THR A 155 21.92 1.25 5.36
C THR A 155 20.49 0.95 4.98
N PHE A 156 19.94 -0.13 5.53
CA PHE A 156 18.55 -0.52 5.36
C PHE A 156 17.71 -0.01 6.53
N THR A 157 16.55 0.53 6.23
CA THR A 157 15.60 1.05 7.21
C THR A 157 14.48 0.03 7.44
N ALA A 158 14.32 -0.41 8.69
CA ALA A 158 13.22 -1.27 9.10
C ALA A 158 11.93 -0.47 9.28
N ASP A 159 10.80 -1.18 9.41
CA ASP A 159 9.51 -0.58 9.71
C ASP A 159 9.52 0.11 11.06
N THR A 160 8.97 1.32 11.11
CA THR A 160 8.84 2.13 12.32
C THR A 160 7.37 2.40 12.64
N TRP A 161 7.09 2.60 13.93
CA TRP A 161 5.74 2.91 14.40
C TRP A 161 5.26 4.25 13.85
N SER A 162 4.04 4.25 13.31
CA SER A 162 3.31 5.45 12.93
C SER A 162 1.90 5.45 13.50
N GLU A 163 1.44 6.61 13.95
CA GLU A 163 0.06 6.84 14.41
C GLU A 163 -0.72 7.71 13.44
N ARG A 164 -0.07 8.30 12.42
CA ARG A 164 -0.62 9.41 11.63
C ARG A 164 -0.66 9.16 10.13
N ASP A 165 0.11 8.19 9.64
CA ASP A 165 0.32 8.05 8.20
C ASP A 165 -0.74 7.17 7.55
N VAL A 166 -1.28 6.18 8.28
CA VAL A 166 -2.28 5.25 7.75
C VAL A 166 -3.68 5.76 8.05
N TRP A 167 -4.25 6.49 7.10
CA TRP A 167 -5.58 7.08 7.21
C TRP A 167 -6.66 6.05 6.94
N VAL A 168 -7.59 5.91 7.86
CA VAL A 168 -8.65 4.90 7.80
C VAL A 168 -10.03 5.55 7.85
N ASP A 169 -10.32 6.31 8.90
CA ASP A 169 -11.62 6.95 9.09
C ASP A 169 -11.59 8.40 8.64
N ARG A 170 -12.37 8.71 7.58
CA ARG A 170 -12.52 10.04 7.00
C ARG A 170 -13.93 10.60 7.16
N THR A 171 -14.79 9.96 7.95
CA THR A 171 -16.20 10.36 8.10
C THR A 171 -16.34 11.79 8.59
N GLU A 172 -15.42 12.24 9.46
CA GLU A 172 -15.39 13.60 9.97
C GLU A 172 -14.32 14.51 9.31
N MET A 173 -13.83 14.14 8.12
CA MET A 173 -12.79 14.91 7.42
C MET A 173 -13.20 16.37 7.15
N LEU A 174 -14.48 16.64 6.87
CA LEU A 174 -15.00 18.00 6.70
C LEU A 174 -14.97 18.81 8.00
N ASN A 175 -14.96 18.15 9.15
CA ASN A 175 -14.79 18.75 10.47
C ASN A 175 -13.32 18.76 10.90
N CYS A 176 -12.40 18.55 9.96
CA CYS A 176 -10.96 18.48 10.21
C CYS A 176 -10.56 17.36 11.20
N ILE A 177 -11.29 16.25 11.21
CA ILE A 177 -11.00 15.10 12.09
C ILE A 177 -10.71 13.88 11.24
N MET A 178 -9.59 13.20 11.52
CA MET A 178 -9.15 12.00 10.82
C MET A 178 -8.84 10.87 11.80
N GLY A 179 -9.33 9.67 11.47
CA GLY A 179 -8.95 8.44 12.16
C GLY A 179 -7.80 7.73 11.44
N ASN A 180 -6.77 7.37 12.19
CA ASN A 180 -5.57 6.74 11.67
C ASN A 180 -5.28 5.44 12.40
N GLN A 181 -4.79 4.43 11.69
CA GLN A 181 -4.32 3.20 12.30
C GLN A 181 -2.90 3.40 12.87
N GLY A 182 -2.70 3.06 14.16
CA GLY A 182 -1.37 2.88 14.73
C GLY A 182 -0.78 1.54 14.27
N ILE A 183 0.29 1.58 13.50
CA ILE A 183 0.94 0.40 12.96
C ILE A 183 2.39 0.71 12.55
N LYS A 184 3.22 -0.34 12.44
CA LYS A 184 4.55 -0.17 11.85
C LYS A 184 4.46 -0.14 10.33
N ILE A 185 5.08 0.86 9.71
CA ILE A 185 5.24 1.01 8.27
C ILE A 185 6.70 1.28 7.89
N ASN A 186 7.05 0.98 6.67
CA ASN A 186 8.35 1.30 6.11
C ASN A 186 8.33 2.68 5.47
N GLN A 187 8.89 3.67 6.14
CA GLN A 187 8.90 5.05 5.67
C GLN A 187 9.68 5.22 4.35
N VAL A 188 10.74 4.42 4.15
CA VAL A 188 11.54 4.48 2.93
C VAL A 188 10.73 3.95 1.75
N LEU A 189 10.11 2.77 1.87
CA LEU A 189 9.33 2.19 0.77
C LEU A 189 8.04 2.98 0.52
N SER A 190 7.41 3.53 1.56
CA SER A 190 6.23 4.39 1.41
C SER A 190 6.54 5.69 0.66
N SER A 191 7.80 6.13 0.59
CA SER A 191 8.19 7.33 -0.15
C SER A 191 8.06 7.20 -1.67
N TRP A 192 7.79 6.02 -2.22
CA TRP A 192 7.52 5.86 -3.65
C TRP A 192 6.23 6.55 -4.10
N LEU A 193 5.26 6.75 -3.18
CA LEU A 193 4.02 7.47 -3.42
C LEU A 193 3.60 8.18 -2.14
N VAL A 194 3.56 9.51 -2.14
CA VAL A 194 3.19 10.29 -0.96
C VAL A 194 1.95 11.13 -1.26
N PHE A 195 0.90 10.92 -0.46
CA PHE A 195 -0.32 11.70 -0.52
C PHE A 195 -0.14 13.05 0.17
N ASN A 196 -0.37 14.14 -0.57
CA ASN A 196 -0.15 15.49 -0.10
C ASN A 196 -1.46 16.26 0.07
N ILE A 197 -1.70 16.74 1.29
CA ILE A 197 -2.72 17.75 1.62
C ILE A 197 -2.09 18.73 2.61
N PRO A 198 -2.12 20.07 2.38
CA PRO A 198 -2.53 20.73 1.16
C PRO A 198 -1.60 20.42 0.00
N PRO A 199 -1.98 20.67 -1.29
CA PRO A 199 -3.09 21.52 -1.75
C PRO A 199 -4.45 20.83 -1.76
N ILE A 200 -5.48 21.58 -2.12
CA ILE A 200 -6.80 21.07 -2.47
C ILE A 200 -7.11 21.45 -3.90
N PRO A 201 -7.41 20.49 -4.80
CA PRO A 201 -7.51 19.04 -4.54
C PRO A 201 -6.15 18.43 -4.16
N PRO A 202 -6.15 17.30 -3.42
CA PRO A 202 -4.93 16.59 -3.04
C PRO A 202 -4.10 16.15 -4.22
N THR A 203 -2.78 16.07 -4.01
CA THR A 203 -1.83 15.59 -5.02
C THR A 203 -1.01 14.43 -4.49
N TYR A 204 -0.30 13.76 -5.38
CA TYR A 204 0.66 12.72 -5.03
C TYR A 204 2.06 13.12 -5.49
N THR A 205 3.05 12.89 -4.65
CA THR A 205 4.45 12.86 -5.07
C THR A 205 4.79 11.42 -5.44
N PHE A 206 5.23 11.24 -6.68
CA PHE A 206 5.62 9.96 -7.23
C PHE A 206 7.13 9.88 -7.36
N ASN A 207 7.72 8.82 -6.80
CA ASN A 207 9.14 8.51 -6.86
C ASN A 207 9.32 7.16 -7.57
N ASN A 208 9.94 7.18 -8.74
CA ASN A 208 10.17 6.00 -9.58
C ASN A 208 11.52 5.32 -9.33
N HIS A 209 12.20 5.63 -8.24
CA HIS A 209 13.44 4.93 -7.89
C HIS A 209 13.18 3.44 -7.65
N VAL A 210 14.22 2.66 -7.81
CA VAL A 210 14.21 1.24 -7.41
C VAL A 210 14.58 1.15 -5.93
N PHE A 211 13.76 0.43 -5.18
CA PHE A 211 13.96 0.15 -3.76
C PHE A 211 14.43 -1.29 -3.59
N ILE A 212 15.38 -1.51 -2.71
CA ILE A 212 15.87 -2.84 -2.37
C ILE A 212 15.26 -3.24 -1.03
N LEU A 213 14.40 -4.25 -1.06
CA LEU A 213 13.85 -4.88 0.13
C LEU A 213 14.74 -6.06 0.52
N ARG A 214 15.24 -6.04 1.75
CA ARG A 214 15.87 -7.19 2.38
C ARG A 214 14.86 -7.81 3.33
N THR A 215 14.47 -9.06 3.08
CA THR A 215 13.50 -9.78 3.91
C THR A 215 14.10 -10.14 5.27
N LYS A 216 13.25 -10.57 6.21
CA LYS A 216 13.69 -11.09 7.52
C LYS A 216 14.61 -12.32 7.39
N ASP A 217 14.44 -13.08 6.30
CA ASP A 217 15.20 -14.31 6.01
C ASP A 217 16.50 -14.03 5.23
N GLY A 218 16.79 -12.76 4.94
CA GLY A 218 18.03 -12.31 4.30
C GLY A 218 18.00 -12.35 2.79
N GLU A 219 16.88 -12.55 2.16
CA GLU A 219 16.70 -12.46 0.71
C GLU A 219 16.55 -11.02 0.25
N TYR A 220 16.90 -10.75 -1.01
CA TYR A 220 16.87 -9.40 -1.58
C TYR A 220 15.94 -9.34 -2.78
N PHE A 221 15.05 -8.36 -2.75
CA PHE A 221 14.14 -8.05 -3.85
C PHE A 221 14.30 -6.59 -4.27
N ALA A 222 14.31 -6.34 -5.56
CA ALA A 222 14.14 -5.02 -6.12
C ALA A 222 12.65 -4.77 -6.32
N LEU A 223 12.17 -3.61 -5.87
CA LEU A 223 10.79 -3.13 -6.02
C LEU A 223 10.81 -1.75 -6.67
N GLN A 224 9.89 -1.50 -7.58
CA GLN A 224 9.72 -0.19 -8.21
C GLN A 224 8.25 0.10 -8.47
N LEU A 225 7.76 1.21 -7.99
CA LEU A 225 6.45 1.69 -8.39
C LEU A 225 6.55 2.25 -9.80
N ALA A 226 5.96 1.56 -10.78
CA ALA A 226 5.98 1.96 -12.18
C ALA A 226 4.83 2.91 -12.54
N ASN A 227 3.66 2.72 -11.91
CA ASN A 227 2.47 3.55 -12.09
C ASN A 227 1.59 3.47 -10.83
N TYR A 228 0.78 4.49 -10.61
CA TYR A 228 -0.14 4.56 -9.46
C TYR A 228 -1.58 4.94 -9.84
N THR A 229 -1.91 4.88 -11.13
CA THR A 229 -3.25 5.17 -11.63
C THR A 229 -3.77 4.06 -12.52
N ASP A 230 -5.10 3.94 -12.58
CA ASP A 230 -5.78 3.12 -13.58
C ASP A 230 -5.83 3.83 -14.96
N SER A 231 -6.47 3.18 -15.93
CA SER A 231 -6.66 3.74 -17.28
C SER A 231 -7.56 4.98 -17.32
N LYS A 232 -8.30 5.25 -16.24
CA LYS A 232 -9.20 6.42 -16.09
C LYS A 232 -8.53 7.56 -15.32
N GLY A 233 -7.30 7.35 -14.82
CA GLY A 233 -6.57 8.30 -13.98
C GLY A 233 -6.95 8.25 -12.50
N THR A 234 -7.65 7.22 -12.04
CA THR A 234 -7.94 7.03 -10.62
C THR A 234 -6.66 6.62 -9.89
N THR A 235 -6.34 7.32 -8.81
CA THR A 235 -5.12 7.08 -8.01
C THR A 235 -5.24 5.86 -7.11
N CYS A 236 -4.10 5.34 -6.65
CA CYS A 236 -3.95 4.15 -5.82
C CYS A 236 -4.23 2.81 -6.53
N TYR A 237 -4.21 2.79 -7.86
CA TYR A 237 -4.00 1.57 -8.63
C TYR A 237 -2.51 1.40 -8.89
N LEU A 238 -1.87 0.54 -8.09
CA LEU A 238 -0.42 0.45 -8.07
C LEU A 238 0.07 -0.60 -9.06
N THR A 239 0.91 -0.18 -10.00
CA THR A 239 1.69 -1.10 -10.85
C THR A 239 3.10 -1.18 -10.29
N ILE A 240 3.50 -2.33 -9.76
CA ILE A 240 4.77 -2.51 -9.07
C ILE A 240 5.60 -3.54 -9.84
N ASN A 241 6.78 -3.15 -10.29
CA ASN A 241 7.78 -4.08 -10.81
C ASN A 241 8.50 -4.74 -9.62
N TYR A 242 8.79 -6.04 -9.73
CA TYR A 242 9.57 -6.77 -8.73
C TYR A 242 10.56 -7.74 -9.38
N ARG A 243 11.70 -7.95 -8.74
CA ARG A 243 12.72 -8.91 -9.16
C ARG A 243 13.52 -9.40 -7.96
N LYS A 244 13.72 -10.72 -7.85
CA LYS A 244 14.66 -11.29 -6.88
C LYS A 244 16.09 -10.96 -7.32
N ILE A 245 16.94 -10.56 -6.37
CA ILE A 245 18.36 -10.30 -6.60
C ILE A 245 19.13 -11.50 -6.06
N ALA A 246 19.99 -12.08 -6.89
CA ALA A 246 20.82 -13.20 -6.48
C ALA A 246 21.84 -12.79 -5.39
N LEU A 247 22.08 -13.67 -4.44
CA LEU A 247 23.10 -13.51 -3.39
C LEU A 247 24.52 -13.52 -3.93
#